data_383bd9a862ad24e6d8c4781d2863e598
#
_entry.id   383bd9a862ad24e6d8c4781d2863e598
#
_cell.length_a   1.000
_cell.length_b   1.000
_cell.length_c   1.000
_cell.angle_alpha   90.00
_cell.angle_beta   90.00
_cell.angle_gamma   90.00
#
_symmetry.space_group_name_H-M   'P 1'
#
loop_
_entity.id
_entity.type
_entity.pdbx_description
1 polymer ?
#
loop_
_entity_poly.entity_id
_entity_poly.type
_entity_poly.pdbx_seq_one_letter_code
_entity_poly.pdbx_strand_id
1 'polypeptide(L)'
;MSVSENSTITMLKEITTTFKCDSISLLDVDTFMVGTFGHRPPICTIDIDGNEGEIQHKLLPDKTYKLDKSACAYIPSPETILFTNRDKHTVYMCDIRSGEGRVITNDIIEEPKGICASPKGNVFVCSTKSHPIVQLSLHGDVLMTHDVGMYGPCAISVSTDGSRLVVANSRVGQRKIKLFNIVYMMQGS
;
A
#
# COMPACT_ATOMS: atom_id res chain seq x y z
N MET A 1 23.63 -18.12 22.37
CA MET A 1 24.75 -17.40 21.74
C MET A 1 24.18 -16.77 20.47
N SER A 2 23.80 -15.49 20.53
CA SER A 2 23.25 -14.76 19.37
C SER A 2 24.43 -14.25 18.54
N VAL A 3 24.60 -14.79 17.36
CA VAL A 3 25.52 -14.22 16.36
C VAL A 3 24.88 -12.94 15.86
N SER A 4 25.41 -11.78 16.23
CA SER A 4 25.06 -10.52 15.58
C SER A 4 25.75 -10.50 14.23
N GLU A 5 25.01 -10.82 13.15
CA GLU A 5 25.48 -10.54 11.81
C GLU A 5 25.50 -9.02 11.62
N ASN A 6 26.69 -8.46 11.52
CA ASN A 6 26.87 -7.07 11.13
C ASN A 6 26.51 -6.94 9.65
N SER A 7 25.28 -6.50 9.36
CA SER A 7 24.87 -6.22 8.00
C SER A 7 25.39 -4.83 7.59
N THR A 8 26.05 -4.76 6.44
CA THR A 8 26.44 -3.51 5.81
C THR A 8 25.49 -3.20 4.66
N ILE A 9 25.08 -1.93 4.55
CA ILE A 9 24.29 -1.46 3.41
C ILE A 9 25.26 -0.82 2.43
N THR A 10 25.30 -1.36 1.21
CA THR A 10 26.10 -0.79 0.12
C THR A 10 25.16 -0.40 -1.02
N MET A 11 25.40 0.80 -1.58
CA MET A 11 24.68 1.22 -2.77
C MET A 11 25.17 0.42 -3.98
N LEU A 12 24.28 -0.35 -4.61
CA LEU A 12 24.60 -1.13 -5.80
C LEU A 12 24.42 -0.30 -7.06
N LYS A 13 23.34 0.48 -7.13
CA LYS A 13 22.98 1.25 -8.31
C LYS A 13 22.08 2.41 -7.92
N GLU A 14 22.18 3.50 -8.68
CA GLU A 14 21.22 4.61 -8.66
C GLU A 14 20.45 4.59 -9.99
N ILE A 15 19.13 4.67 -9.91
CA ILE A 15 18.24 4.66 -11.07
C ILE A 15 17.48 5.98 -11.10
N THR A 16 17.62 6.71 -12.19
CA THR A 16 16.84 7.92 -12.45
C THR A 16 15.56 7.55 -13.18
N THR A 17 14.41 7.90 -12.63
CA THR A 17 13.11 7.61 -13.22
C THR A 17 12.56 8.78 -14.03
N THR A 18 11.75 8.47 -15.05
CA THR A 18 11.05 9.49 -15.86
C THR A 18 9.83 10.07 -15.16
N PHE A 19 9.37 9.44 -14.06
CA PHE A 19 8.21 9.83 -13.26
C PHE A 19 8.56 10.06 -11.79
N LYS A 20 7.67 10.76 -11.09
CA LYS A 20 7.81 10.97 -9.65
C LYS A 20 7.26 9.77 -8.89
N CYS A 21 8.10 9.14 -8.07
CA CYS A 21 7.75 8.03 -7.20
C CYS A 21 7.13 8.54 -5.89
N ASP A 22 6.00 7.97 -5.48
CA ASP A 22 5.35 8.28 -4.19
C ASP A 22 5.34 7.05 -3.25
N SER A 23 5.35 5.86 -3.79
CA SER A 23 5.44 4.60 -3.06
C SER A 23 6.13 3.53 -3.88
N ILE A 24 6.68 2.54 -3.20
CA ILE A 24 7.32 1.38 -3.82
C ILE A 24 6.91 0.11 -3.11
N SER A 25 6.72 -0.96 -3.85
CA SER A 25 6.45 -2.30 -3.34
C SER A 25 7.19 -3.32 -4.19
N LEU A 26 7.69 -4.38 -3.58
CA LEU A 26 8.30 -5.47 -4.32
C LEU A 26 7.20 -6.21 -5.09
N LEU A 27 7.41 -6.42 -6.38
CA LEU A 27 6.51 -7.21 -7.24
C LEU A 27 7.09 -8.60 -7.46
N ASP A 28 8.40 -8.67 -7.74
CA ASP A 28 9.15 -9.85 -8.09
C ASP A 28 10.59 -9.68 -7.59
N VAL A 29 11.44 -10.70 -7.74
CA VAL A 29 12.84 -10.72 -7.27
C VAL A 29 13.63 -9.50 -7.75
N ASP A 30 13.42 -9.09 -9.00
CA ASP A 30 14.15 -8.03 -9.67
C ASP A 30 13.25 -6.87 -10.13
N THR A 31 11.97 -6.88 -9.79
CA THR A 31 11.00 -5.90 -10.27
C THR A 31 10.24 -5.26 -9.12
N PHE A 32 10.14 -3.96 -9.14
CA PHE A 32 9.38 -3.16 -8.18
C PHE A 32 8.16 -2.55 -8.85
N MET A 33 7.08 -2.51 -8.12
CA MET A 33 5.89 -1.74 -8.43
C MET A 33 6.00 -0.37 -7.78
N VAL A 34 5.77 0.68 -8.54
CA VAL A 34 5.92 2.07 -8.10
C VAL A 34 4.61 2.81 -8.27
N GLY A 35 4.09 3.34 -7.17
CA GLY A 35 2.99 4.30 -7.21
C GLY A 35 3.51 5.67 -7.62
N THR A 36 2.89 6.28 -8.62
CA THR A 36 3.38 7.53 -9.22
C THR A 36 2.59 8.73 -8.74
N PHE A 37 3.25 9.88 -8.67
CA PHE A 37 2.63 11.15 -8.36
C PHE A 37 2.45 12.00 -9.62
N GLY A 38 1.19 12.26 -9.96
CA GLY A 38 0.87 13.12 -11.10
C GLY A 38 1.26 12.56 -12.47
N HIS A 39 1.60 11.29 -12.54
CA HIS A 39 1.97 10.59 -13.78
C HIS A 39 0.85 9.62 -14.20
N ARG A 40 0.80 9.30 -15.47
CA ARG A 40 -0.09 8.31 -16.05
C ARG A 40 0.74 7.20 -16.69
N PRO A 41 0.58 5.94 -16.34
CA PRO A 41 -0.42 5.36 -15.42
C PRO A 41 -0.10 5.62 -13.93
N PRO A 42 -1.08 5.39 -13.03
CA PRO A 42 -0.91 5.61 -11.59
C PRO A 42 0.07 4.64 -10.93
N ILE A 43 0.33 3.51 -11.56
CA ILE A 43 1.29 2.49 -11.14
C ILE A 43 2.15 2.13 -12.36
N CYS A 44 3.46 2.12 -12.14
CA CYS A 44 4.46 1.67 -13.08
C CYS A 44 5.29 0.54 -12.46
N THR A 45 6.04 -0.16 -13.27
CA THR A 45 7.09 -1.07 -12.80
C THR A 45 8.45 -0.50 -13.12
N ILE A 46 9.44 -0.89 -12.34
CA ILE A 46 10.85 -0.64 -12.60
C ILE A 46 11.65 -1.86 -12.18
N ASP A 47 12.52 -2.34 -13.04
CA ASP A 47 13.41 -3.44 -12.71
C ASP A 47 14.76 -2.94 -12.16
N ILE A 48 15.60 -3.86 -11.68
CA ILE A 48 16.93 -3.54 -11.14
C ILE A 48 17.86 -2.95 -12.20
N ASP A 49 17.55 -3.13 -13.49
CA ASP A 49 18.33 -2.56 -14.58
C ASP A 49 17.89 -1.14 -14.93
N GLY A 50 16.75 -0.72 -14.40
CA GLY A 50 16.19 0.61 -14.59
C GLY A 50 15.23 0.68 -15.78
N ASN A 51 14.78 -0.46 -16.31
CA ASN A 51 13.77 -0.48 -17.33
C ASN A 51 12.41 -0.18 -16.72
N GLU A 52 11.76 0.84 -17.21
CA GLU A 52 10.42 1.25 -16.79
C GLU A 52 9.37 0.50 -17.61
N GLY A 53 8.32 0.03 -16.93
CA GLY A 53 7.19 -0.65 -17.52
C GLY A 53 5.86 -0.11 -17.04
N GLU A 54 4.80 -0.42 -17.74
CA GLU A 54 3.43 -0.04 -17.38
C GLU A 54 2.61 -1.27 -17.00
N ILE A 55 1.87 -1.16 -15.90
CA ILE A 55 0.87 -2.15 -15.55
C ILE A 55 -0.44 -1.75 -16.26
N GLN A 56 -0.81 -2.53 -17.26
CA GLN A 56 -2.06 -2.33 -17.99
C GLN A 56 -3.18 -3.14 -17.33
N HIS A 57 -4.13 -2.44 -16.75
CA HIS A 57 -5.32 -3.05 -16.20
C HIS A 57 -6.52 -2.15 -16.44
N LYS A 58 -7.64 -2.73 -16.91
CA LYS A 58 -8.86 -1.98 -17.27
C LYS A 58 -9.46 -1.11 -16.16
N LEU A 59 -9.17 -1.45 -14.90
CA LEU A 59 -9.65 -0.69 -13.73
C LEU A 59 -8.71 0.41 -13.28
N LEU A 60 -7.46 0.45 -13.77
CA LEU A 60 -6.57 1.52 -13.41
C LEU A 60 -7.10 2.84 -13.99
N PRO A 61 -7.41 3.82 -13.14
CA PRO A 61 -7.99 5.05 -13.61
C PRO A 61 -7.00 5.85 -14.45
N ASP A 62 -7.52 6.55 -15.42
CA ASP A 62 -6.79 7.63 -16.05
C ASP A 62 -6.50 8.69 -15.00
N LYS A 63 -5.24 8.90 -14.67
CA LYS A 63 -4.85 10.02 -13.82
C LYS A 63 -5.04 11.33 -14.54
N THR A 64 -5.91 12.14 -14.00
CA THR A 64 -6.24 13.45 -14.60
C THR A 64 -5.77 14.63 -13.76
N TYR A 65 -5.26 14.41 -12.54
CA TYR A 65 -5.05 15.50 -11.56
C TYR A 65 -3.60 15.63 -11.08
N LYS A 66 -3.20 16.87 -10.88
CA LYS A 66 -1.83 17.25 -10.45
C LYS A 66 -1.47 16.85 -9.01
N LEU A 67 -2.45 16.43 -8.21
CA LEU A 67 -2.28 16.16 -6.78
C LEU A 67 -2.51 14.70 -6.37
N ASP A 68 -2.72 13.81 -7.33
CA ASP A 68 -2.95 12.39 -7.06
C ASP A 68 -1.68 11.74 -6.49
N LYS A 69 -1.75 11.33 -5.24
CA LYS A 69 -0.78 10.45 -4.62
C LYS A 69 -1.33 9.03 -4.63
N SER A 70 -0.52 8.10 -5.12
CA SER A 70 -0.84 6.68 -5.17
C SER A 70 0.08 5.93 -4.24
N ALA A 71 -0.48 5.24 -3.26
CA ALA A 71 0.27 4.19 -2.57
C ALA A 71 -0.13 2.85 -3.15
N CYS A 72 0.83 1.97 -3.29
CA CYS A 72 0.63 0.63 -3.84
C CYS A 72 1.17 -0.43 -2.89
N ALA A 73 0.58 -1.62 -2.97
CA ALA A 73 1.07 -2.83 -2.34
C ALA A 73 0.76 -4.03 -3.24
N TYR A 74 1.52 -5.10 -3.08
CA TYR A 74 1.33 -6.33 -3.84
C TYR A 74 1.08 -7.50 -2.90
N ILE A 75 0.17 -8.37 -3.31
CA ILE A 75 -0.14 -9.64 -2.65
C ILE A 75 0.27 -10.76 -3.60
N PRO A 76 1.29 -11.58 -3.24
CA PRO A 76 1.79 -12.62 -4.14
C PRO A 76 0.80 -13.76 -4.42
N SER A 77 -0.13 -14.00 -3.49
CA SER A 77 -1.12 -15.09 -3.63
C SER A 77 -2.45 -14.68 -2.97
N PRO A 78 -3.50 -14.42 -3.77
CA PRO A 78 -3.51 -14.29 -5.24
C PRO A 78 -2.71 -13.08 -5.72
N GLU A 79 -2.20 -13.13 -6.94
CA GLU A 79 -1.40 -12.05 -7.55
C GLU A 79 -2.21 -10.77 -7.72
N THR A 80 -2.36 -10.01 -6.62
CA THR A 80 -3.24 -8.85 -6.55
C THR A 80 -2.46 -7.57 -6.29
N ILE A 81 -2.65 -6.60 -7.16
CA ILE A 81 -2.20 -5.23 -6.95
C ILE A 81 -3.24 -4.47 -6.15
N LEU A 82 -2.78 -3.84 -5.09
CA LEU A 82 -3.55 -2.89 -4.29
C LEU A 82 -3.07 -1.48 -4.61
N PHE A 83 -4.00 -0.56 -4.70
CA PHE A 83 -3.67 0.81 -5.05
C PHE A 83 -4.69 1.78 -4.46
N THR A 84 -4.22 2.90 -3.89
CA THR A 84 -5.07 3.96 -3.36
C THR A 84 -5.15 5.13 -4.33
N ASN A 85 -6.33 5.71 -4.47
CA ASN A 85 -6.52 7.00 -5.13
C ASN A 85 -7.09 7.98 -4.10
N ARG A 86 -6.24 8.90 -3.66
CA ARG A 86 -6.57 9.85 -2.61
C ARG A 86 -7.72 10.77 -2.99
N ASP A 87 -7.67 11.33 -4.20
CA ASP A 87 -8.63 12.36 -4.62
C ASP A 87 -10.01 11.80 -4.94
N LYS A 88 -10.07 10.51 -5.31
CA LYS A 88 -11.33 9.82 -5.56
C LYS A 88 -11.88 9.06 -4.36
N HIS A 89 -11.20 9.11 -3.20
CA HIS A 89 -11.60 8.37 -2.00
C HIS A 89 -11.77 6.87 -2.26
N THR A 90 -10.85 6.27 -3.03
CA THR A 90 -11.06 4.94 -3.62
C THR A 90 -9.85 4.04 -3.37
N VAL A 91 -10.10 2.76 -3.17
CA VAL A 91 -9.10 1.69 -3.19
C VAL A 91 -9.39 0.78 -4.37
N TYR A 92 -8.36 0.41 -5.10
CA TYR A 92 -8.43 -0.55 -6.21
C TYR A 92 -7.75 -1.85 -5.79
N MET A 93 -8.37 -2.96 -6.12
CA MET A 93 -7.81 -4.30 -6.02
C MET A 93 -7.86 -4.93 -7.41
N CYS A 94 -6.72 -5.24 -7.98
CA CYS A 94 -6.59 -5.72 -9.35
C CYS A 94 -5.85 -7.06 -9.35
N ASP A 95 -6.52 -8.12 -9.73
CA ASP A 95 -5.90 -9.43 -9.97
C ASP A 95 -5.19 -9.38 -11.33
N ILE A 96 -3.86 -9.55 -11.30
CA ILE A 96 -3.03 -9.46 -12.52
C ILE A 96 -3.29 -10.63 -13.45
N ARG A 97 -3.56 -11.81 -12.88
CA ARG A 97 -3.69 -13.06 -13.63
C ARG A 97 -5.02 -13.15 -14.37
N SER A 98 -6.12 -12.88 -13.67
CA SER A 98 -7.46 -12.92 -14.27
C SER A 98 -7.81 -11.66 -15.05
N GLY A 99 -7.12 -10.55 -14.81
CA GLY A 99 -7.49 -9.23 -15.31
C GLY A 99 -8.77 -8.69 -14.67
N GLU A 100 -9.28 -9.34 -13.63
CA GLU A 100 -10.44 -8.88 -12.88
C GLU A 100 -10.00 -7.92 -11.78
N GLY A 101 -10.94 -7.15 -11.26
CA GLY A 101 -10.64 -6.27 -10.15
C GLY A 101 -11.87 -5.57 -9.61
N ARG A 102 -11.64 -4.86 -8.52
CA ARG A 102 -12.68 -4.18 -7.76
C ARG A 102 -12.29 -2.75 -7.45
N VAL A 103 -13.28 -1.90 -7.50
CA VAL A 103 -13.19 -0.50 -7.08
C VAL A 103 -13.98 -0.38 -5.78
N ILE A 104 -13.29 -0.04 -4.70
CA ILE A 104 -13.87 0.03 -3.37
C ILE A 104 -14.03 1.50 -3.01
N THR A 105 -15.28 1.91 -2.84
CA THR A 105 -15.68 3.21 -2.32
C THR A 105 -16.51 2.99 -1.07
N ASN A 106 -16.20 3.71 -0.02
CA ASN A 106 -16.95 3.65 1.24
C ASN A 106 -16.75 4.98 1.97
N ASP A 107 -17.78 5.47 2.64
CA ASP A 107 -17.76 6.75 3.34
C ASP A 107 -16.70 6.84 4.44
N ILE A 108 -16.21 5.68 4.93
CA ILE A 108 -15.14 5.61 5.93
C ILE A 108 -13.75 5.77 5.27
N ILE A 109 -13.65 5.51 3.96
CA ILE A 109 -12.39 5.61 3.20
C ILE A 109 -12.28 7.03 2.62
N GLU A 110 -11.73 7.93 3.42
CA GLU A 110 -11.54 9.32 3.01
C GLU A 110 -10.06 9.66 2.84
N GLU A 111 -9.72 10.15 1.64
CA GLU A 111 -8.33 10.46 1.26
C GLU A 111 -7.36 9.31 1.58
N PRO A 112 -7.59 8.09 1.07
CA PRO A 112 -6.75 6.95 1.39
C PRO A 112 -5.31 7.20 0.92
N LYS A 113 -4.33 6.89 1.78
CA LYS A 113 -2.90 6.99 1.46
C LYS A 113 -2.22 5.65 1.59
N GLY A 114 -1.59 5.38 2.75
CA GLY A 114 -0.87 4.14 2.96
C GLY A 114 -1.79 2.92 2.84
N ILE A 115 -1.28 1.88 2.21
CA ILE A 115 -1.95 0.58 2.06
C ILE A 115 -0.91 -0.52 2.24
N CYS A 116 -1.29 -1.59 2.91
CA CYS A 116 -0.50 -2.82 3.00
C CYS A 116 -1.41 -4.04 3.15
N ALA A 117 -0.86 -5.21 2.86
CA ALA A 117 -1.52 -6.47 3.10
C ALA A 117 -0.78 -7.30 4.15
N SER A 118 -1.52 -8.04 4.96
CA SER A 118 -0.96 -9.02 5.87
C SER A 118 -0.78 -10.38 5.18
N PRO A 119 0.13 -11.23 5.68
CA PRO A 119 0.28 -12.60 5.19
C PRO A 119 -0.99 -13.45 5.28
N LYS A 120 -1.95 -13.03 6.10
CA LYS A 120 -3.26 -13.68 6.27
C LYS A 120 -4.35 -13.12 5.33
N GLY A 121 -3.98 -12.28 4.38
CA GLY A 121 -4.91 -11.76 3.38
C GLY A 121 -5.78 -10.59 3.83
N ASN A 122 -5.51 -9.98 5.00
CA ASN A 122 -6.19 -8.74 5.35
C ASN A 122 -5.46 -7.55 4.73
N VAL A 123 -6.21 -6.61 4.22
CA VAL A 123 -5.70 -5.36 3.66
C VAL A 123 -6.00 -4.23 4.64
N PHE A 124 -4.98 -3.42 4.93
CA PHE A 124 -5.10 -2.27 5.82
C PHE A 124 -4.86 -0.98 5.05
N VAL A 125 -5.76 -0.03 5.20
CA VAL A 125 -5.76 1.25 4.49
C VAL A 125 -5.79 2.39 5.49
N CYS A 126 -4.89 3.35 5.33
CA CYS A 126 -4.94 4.61 6.08
C CYS A 126 -6.01 5.53 5.47
N SER A 127 -7.10 5.76 6.17
CA SER A 127 -8.08 6.80 5.84
C SER A 127 -7.62 8.12 6.47
N THR A 128 -6.92 8.94 5.66
CA THR A 128 -6.14 10.06 6.20
C THR A 128 -7.03 11.18 6.73
N LYS A 129 -8.18 11.43 6.11
CA LYS A 129 -9.08 12.52 6.49
C LYS A 129 -10.03 12.13 7.62
N SER A 130 -10.60 10.93 7.59
CA SER A 130 -11.48 10.41 8.66
C SER A 130 -10.71 9.78 9.82
N HIS A 131 -9.41 9.50 9.63
CA HIS A 131 -8.40 9.09 10.62
C HIS A 131 -8.31 7.61 11.01
N PRO A 132 -9.27 6.71 10.79
CA PRO A 132 -9.09 5.31 11.13
C PRO A 132 -8.16 4.57 10.15
N ILE A 133 -7.71 3.40 10.58
CA ILE A 133 -7.24 2.35 9.67
C ILE A 133 -8.44 1.50 9.30
N VAL A 134 -8.70 1.36 8.02
CA VAL A 134 -9.79 0.50 7.50
C VAL A 134 -9.20 -0.84 7.14
N GLN A 135 -9.75 -1.91 7.69
CA GLN A 135 -9.39 -3.29 7.38
C GLN A 135 -10.38 -3.84 6.35
N LEU A 136 -9.84 -4.34 5.25
CA LEU A 136 -10.60 -4.93 4.16
C LEU A 136 -10.27 -6.42 4.01
N SER A 137 -11.24 -7.19 3.53
CA SER A 137 -11.01 -8.54 3.00
C SER A 137 -10.30 -8.47 1.64
N LEU A 138 -9.80 -9.60 1.12
CA LEU A 138 -9.32 -9.70 -0.28
C LEU A 138 -10.45 -9.53 -1.30
N HIS A 139 -11.70 -9.60 -0.86
CA HIS A 139 -12.86 -9.32 -1.69
C HIS A 139 -13.30 -7.86 -1.67
N GLY A 140 -12.62 -7.01 -0.88
CA GLY A 140 -12.90 -5.59 -0.78
C GLY A 140 -14.00 -5.23 0.23
N ASP A 141 -14.48 -6.20 1.02
CA ASP A 141 -15.45 -5.92 2.07
C ASP A 141 -14.78 -5.24 3.25
N VAL A 142 -15.41 -4.22 3.82
CA VAL A 142 -14.95 -3.60 5.07
C VAL A 142 -15.21 -4.57 6.22
N LEU A 143 -14.14 -5.09 6.81
CA LEU A 143 -14.20 -6.01 7.94
C LEU A 143 -14.28 -5.25 9.27
N MET A 144 -13.47 -4.21 9.41
CA MET A 144 -13.37 -3.45 10.66
C MET A 144 -12.70 -2.10 10.43
N THR A 145 -12.90 -1.19 11.37
CA THR A 145 -12.15 0.07 11.47
C THR A 145 -11.45 0.13 12.81
N HIS A 146 -10.20 0.62 12.78
CA HIS A 146 -9.37 0.73 13.97
C HIS A 146 -9.02 2.19 14.21
N ASP A 147 -9.48 2.74 15.33
CA ASP A 147 -8.98 4.03 15.79
C ASP A 147 -7.56 3.86 16.34
N VAL A 148 -6.62 4.47 15.69
CA VAL A 148 -5.20 4.44 16.09
C VAL A 148 -4.80 5.64 16.96
N GLY A 149 -5.74 6.52 17.27
CA GLY A 149 -5.50 7.74 18.05
C GLY A 149 -4.45 8.64 17.38
N MET A 150 -4.47 8.72 16.05
CA MET A 150 -3.58 9.53 15.24
C MET A 150 -4.37 10.34 14.22
N TYR A 151 -4.06 11.62 14.12
CA TYR A 151 -4.60 12.46 13.04
C TYR A 151 -3.80 12.25 11.76
N GLY A 152 -4.50 11.94 10.66
CA GLY A 152 -3.92 11.83 9.33
C GLY A 152 -2.89 10.70 9.20
N PRO A 153 -3.24 9.44 9.54
CA PRO A 153 -2.39 8.31 9.24
C PRO A 153 -2.10 8.25 7.74
N CYS A 154 -0.86 8.04 7.35
CA CYS A 154 -0.47 8.16 5.94
C CYS A 154 0.48 7.06 5.45
N ALA A 155 1.15 6.36 6.34
CA ALA A 155 1.99 5.20 6.01
C ALA A 155 1.67 4.06 6.97
N ILE A 156 1.69 2.84 6.45
CA ILE A 156 1.31 1.64 7.19
C ILE A 156 2.10 0.44 6.66
N SER A 157 2.47 -0.44 7.55
CA SER A 157 3.16 -1.68 7.22
C SER A 157 2.81 -2.76 8.23
N VAL A 158 2.77 -4.01 7.78
CA VAL A 158 2.57 -5.21 8.60
C VAL A 158 3.87 -6.00 8.63
N SER A 159 4.21 -6.58 9.79
CA SER A 159 5.36 -7.48 9.92
C SER A 159 5.17 -8.75 9.07
N THR A 160 6.28 -9.37 8.70
CA THR A 160 6.29 -10.58 7.85
C THR A 160 5.56 -11.78 8.47
N ASP A 161 5.49 -11.84 9.80
CA ASP A 161 4.70 -12.85 10.55
C ASP A 161 3.21 -12.46 10.72
N GLY A 162 2.84 -11.25 10.31
CA GLY A 162 1.49 -10.72 10.43
C GLY A 162 1.06 -10.36 11.86
N SER A 163 1.99 -10.35 12.83
CA SER A 163 1.67 -10.12 14.25
C SER A 163 1.65 -8.66 14.65
N ARG A 164 2.27 -7.78 13.87
CA ARG A 164 2.44 -6.36 14.20
C ARG A 164 2.05 -5.46 13.06
N LEU A 165 1.48 -4.31 13.43
CA LEU A 165 1.13 -3.23 12.52
C LEU A 165 1.87 -1.95 12.95
N VAL A 166 2.52 -1.30 12.02
CA VAL A 166 3.17 0.00 12.22
C VAL A 166 2.41 1.05 11.43
N VAL A 167 2.05 2.15 12.07
CA VAL A 167 1.34 3.27 11.45
C VAL A 167 2.11 4.55 11.73
N ALA A 168 2.31 5.36 10.69
CA ALA A 168 2.91 6.68 10.79
C ALA A 168 1.98 7.77 10.27
N ASN A 169 2.12 8.97 10.82
CA ASN A 169 1.50 10.18 10.29
C ASN A 169 2.56 11.20 9.88
N SER A 170 2.19 12.09 8.97
CA SER A 170 3.07 13.16 8.47
C SER A 170 2.60 14.57 8.87
N ARG A 171 1.66 14.68 9.80
CA ARG A 171 1.11 15.98 10.21
C ARG A 171 2.18 16.85 10.88
N VAL A 172 2.34 18.07 10.39
CA VAL A 172 3.28 19.05 10.98
C VAL A 172 2.92 19.27 12.46
N GLY A 173 3.94 19.20 13.32
CA GLY A 173 3.80 19.37 14.78
C GLY A 173 3.36 18.13 15.56
N GLN A 174 2.96 17.05 14.89
CA GLN A 174 2.50 15.81 15.52
C GLN A 174 3.00 14.56 14.80
N ARG A 175 4.25 14.56 14.36
CA ARG A 175 4.86 13.39 13.71
C ARG A 175 4.99 12.24 14.71
N LYS A 176 4.28 11.13 14.45
CA LYS A 176 4.25 9.96 15.33
C LYS A 176 4.36 8.68 14.51
N ILE A 177 4.99 7.69 15.11
CA ILE A 177 4.93 6.29 14.68
C ILE A 177 4.33 5.53 15.85
N LYS A 178 3.34 4.69 15.57
CA LYS A 178 2.74 3.78 16.55
C LYS A 178 2.87 2.35 16.09
N LEU A 179 3.14 1.48 17.05
CA LEU A 179 3.22 0.04 16.86
C LEU A 179 2.05 -0.62 17.57
N PHE A 180 1.38 -1.54 16.89
CA PHE A 180 0.24 -2.29 17.39
C PHE A 180 0.48 -3.79 17.24
N ASN A 181 -0.07 -4.59 18.15
CA ASN A 181 -0.18 -6.04 17.96
C ASN A 181 -1.47 -6.33 17.18
N ILE A 182 -1.40 -7.23 16.21
CA ILE A 182 -2.57 -7.75 15.51
C ILE A 182 -2.98 -9.05 16.20
N VAL A 183 -4.15 -9.07 16.80
CA VAL A 183 -4.73 -10.26 17.41
C VAL A 183 -5.85 -10.76 16.50
N TYR A 184 -5.68 -11.93 15.94
CA TYR A 184 -6.71 -12.59 15.14
C TYR A 184 -7.64 -13.37 16.07
N MET A 185 -8.88 -12.93 16.19
CA MET A 185 -9.88 -13.73 16.88
C MET A 185 -10.22 -14.96 16.03
N MET A 186 -10.07 -16.15 16.60
CA MET A 186 -10.56 -17.35 15.95
C MET A 186 -12.09 -17.24 15.92
N GLN A 187 -12.68 -17.28 14.73
CA GLN A 187 -14.12 -17.46 14.63
C GLN A 187 -14.41 -18.85 15.17
N GLY A 188 -15.12 -18.93 16.29
CA GLY A 188 -15.61 -20.19 16.82
C GLY A 188 -16.48 -20.88 15.76
N SER A 189 -16.15 -22.11 15.46
CA SER A 189 -16.93 -23.04 14.63
C SER A 189 -18.30 -23.32 15.23
#